data_7e632333595eee030e4d3bba901c3e8e
#
_entry.id   7e632333595eee030e4d3bba901c3e8e
#
_cell.length_a   1.000
_cell.length_b   1.000
_cell.length_c   1.000
_cell.angle_alpha   90.00
_cell.angle_beta   90.00
_cell.angle_gamma   90.00
#
_symmetry.space_group_name_H-M   'P 1'
#
loop_
_entity.id
_entity.type
_entity.pdbx_description
1 polymer ?
#
loop_
_entity_poly.entity_id
_entity_poly.type
_entity_poly.pdbx_seq_one_letter_code
_entity_poly.pdbx_strand_id
1 'polypeptide(L)'
;AQMPDFLRGLRQGIDHRKDSAFAAYVAGLVISSQVEKTMLPNVTAQFEDTPAPINADLLYRGFVAALAKDSTVLKQAVAEQLFEKKQVELKVKKEAEARAKNEAYLEENKKKAGVVTLPSGLQYRIIKKGDGVLPKDGDRVQVSYEGKTVDGKVFDATSRHGVEFDTFNVNGLIRGWTEALKMMPVGSTWEIVIPENLAYGERGAGRDIAPYSTLIFTLDLKGIEAPAEKEKKVVDAAKLVPAKKAPTQKSKKTMKK
;
A
#
# COMPACT_ATOMS: atom_id res chain seq x y z
N ALA A 1 17.83 29.90 -27.40
CA ALA A 1 17.46 29.85 -28.84
C ALA A 1 15.95 30.01 -29.07
N GLN A 2 15.08 29.84 -28.04
CA GLN A 2 13.60 29.90 -28.19
C GLN A 2 12.95 31.23 -27.80
N MET A 3 13.71 32.19 -27.27
CA MET A 3 13.19 33.47 -26.78
C MET A 3 12.50 34.31 -27.89
N PRO A 4 13.04 34.40 -29.12
CA PRO A 4 12.35 35.15 -30.19
C PRO A 4 10.98 34.57 -30.54
N ASP A 5 10.84 33.25 -30.58
CA ASP A 5 9.56 32.61 -30.88
C ASP A 5 8.55 32.77 -29.72
N PHE A 6 9.02 32.71 -28.47
CA PHE A 6 8.20 33.04 -27.31
C PHE A 6 7.66 34.45 -27.35
N LEU A 7 8.52 35.45 -27.63
CA LEU A 7 8.12 36.85 -27.71
C LEU A 7 7.14 37.09 -28.86
N ARG A 8 7.34 36.40 -30.01
CA ARG A 8 6.39 36.44 -31.12
C ARG A 8 5.02 35.93 -30.72
N GLY A 9 4.97 34.75 -30.06
CA GLY A 9 3.72 34.17 -29.55
C GLY A 9 3.03 35.06 -28.53
N LEU A 10 3.79 35.65 -27.58
CA LEU A 10 3.24 36.61 -26.61
C LEU A 10 2.62 37.83 -27.27
N ARG A 11 3.31 38.44 -28.28
CA ARG A 11 2.81 39.58 -29.03
C ARG A 11 1.51 39.22 -29.77
N GLN A 12 1.48 38.08 -30.49
CA GLN A 12 0.28 37.62 -31.16
C GLN A 12 -0.88 37.41 -30.16
N GLY A 13 -0.61 36.85 -28.98
CA GLY A 13 -1.63 36.69 -27.93
C GLY A 13 -2.22 38.00 -27.44
N ILE A 14 -1.40 39.06 -27.34
CA ILE A 14 -1.85 40.41 -26.96
C ILE A 14 -2.67 41.04 -28.09
N ASP A 15 -2.20 40.97 -29.33
CA ASP A 15 -2.83 41.57 -30.48
C ASP A 15 -4.22 40.98 -30.78
N HIS A 16 -4.37 39.66 -30.60
CA HIS A 16 -5.60 38.90 -30.86
C HIS A 16 -6.44 38.57 -29.60
N ARG A 17 -6.20 39.27 -28.46
CA ARG A 17 -6.84 38.97 -27.17
C ARG A 17 -8.37 39.01 -27.14
N LYS A 18 -9.00 39.69 -28.15
CA LYS A 18 -10.45 39.79 -28.30
C LYS A 18 -11.00 38.86 -29.40
N ASP A 19 -10.14 38.15 -30.09
CA ASP A 19 -10.53 37.24 -31.18
C ASP A 19 -10.86 35.85 -30.61
N SER A 20 -12.12 35.48 -30.71
CA SER A 20 -12.61 34.17 -30.19
C SER A 20 -12.03 32.97 -30.96
N ALA A 21 -11.77 33.12 -32.26
CA ALA A 21 -11.18 32.07 -33.07
C ALA A 21 -9.71 31.84 -32.68
N PHE A 22 -8.96 32.93 -32.45
CA PHE A 22 -7.60 32.85 -31.95
C PHE A 22 -7.55 32.24 -30.52
N ALA A 23 -8.48 32.63 -29.64
CA ALA A 23 -8.59 32.06 -28.32
C ALA A 23 -8.87 30.53 -28.36
N ALA A 24 -9.74 30.09 -29.26
CA ALA A 24 -10.01 28.64 -29.46
C ALA A 24 -8.79 27.92 -30.02
N TYR A 25 -8.04 28.50 -30.94
CA TYR A 25 -6.79 27.96 -31.47
C TYR A 25 -5.74 27.78 -30.36
N VAL A 26 -5.53 28.78 -29.53
CA VAL A 26 -4.60 28.75 -28.40
C VAL A 26 -5.02 27.66 -27.38
N ALA A 27 -6.32 27.56 -27.09
CA ALA A 27 -6.83 26.50 -26.22
C ALA A 27 -6.53 25.12 -26.80
N GLY A 28 -6.66 24.90 -28.10
CA GLY A 28 -6.28 23.66 -28.78
C GLY A 28 -4.80 23.33 -28.62
N LEU A 29 -3.90 24.30 -28.73
CA LEU A 29 -2.46 24.13 -28.52
C LEU A 29 -2.15 23.74 -27.06
N VAL A 30 -2.81 24.35 -26.09
CA VAL A 30 -2.65 24.01 -24.66
C VAL A 30 -3.11 22.58 -24.40
N ILE A 31 -4.28 22.20 -24.91
CA ILE A 31 -4.82 20.85 -24.76
C ILE A 31 -3.90 19.82 -25.41
N SER A 32 -3.39 20.06 -26.64
CA SER A 32 -2.46 19.13 -27.30
C SER A 32 -1.19 18.90 -26.49
N SER A 33 -0.62 19.98 -25.93
CA SER A 33 0.55 19.88 -25.04
C SER A 33 0.25 19.09 -23.76
N GLN A 34 -0.96 19.20 -23.23
CA GLN A 34 -1.38 18.48 -22.03
C GLN A 34 -1.63 17.00 -22.31
N VAL A 35 -2.19 16.69 -23.50
CA VAL A 35 -2.33 15.29 -23.95
C VAL A 35 -0.96 14.63 -24.09
N GLU A 36 0.00 15.32 -24.72
CA GLU A 36 1.36 14.81 -24.92
C GLU A 36 2.12 14.61 -23.60
N LYS A 37 2.07 15.59 -22.69
CA LYS A 37 2.90 15.57 -21.47
C LYS A 37 2.29 14.75 -20.33
N THR A 38 0.99 14.58 -20.32
CA THR A 38 0.30 13.95 -19.17
C THR A 38 -0.52 12.75 -19.58
N MET A 39 -1.42 12.88 -20.56
CA MET A 39 -2.35 11.82 -20.91
C MET A 39 -1.64 10.63 -21.58
N LEU A 40 -0.85 10.89 -22.61
CA LEU A 40 -0.16 9.87 -23.36
C LEU A 40 0.78 9.03 -22.48
N PRO A 41 1.68 9.60 -21.65
CA PRO A 41 2.53 8.81 -20.76
C PRO A 41 1.76 7.97 -19.76
N ASN A 42 0.69 8.51 -19.17
CA ASN A 42 -0.13 7.79 -18.21
C ASN A 42 -0.88 6.61 -18.84
N VAL A 43 -1.37 6.78 -20.06
CA VAL A 43 -2.08 5.70 -20.78
C VAL A 43 -1.08 4.67 -21.29
N THR A 44 0.06 5.08 -21.86
CA THR A 44 1.09 4.14 -22.38
C THR A 44 1.68 3.30 -21.26
N ALA A 45 1.94 3.87 -20.09
CA ALA A 45 2.47 3.13 -18.94
C ALA A 45 1.57 1.95 -18.49
N GLN A 46 0.25 2.05 -18.69
CA GLN A 46 -0.68 0.95 -18.37
C GLN A 46 -0.55 -0.24 -19.33
N PHE A 47 0.01 -0.01 -20.53
CA PHE A 47 0.12 -1.00 -21.61
C PHE A 47 1.57 -1.30 -22.00
N GLU A 48 2.58 -0.77 -21.27
CA GLU A 48 3.99 -0.87 -21.61
C GLU A 48 4.47 -2.33 -21.70
N ASP A 49 4.03 -3.17 -20.75
CA ASP A 49 4.37 -4.59 -20.68
C ASP A 49 3.36 -5.49 -21.40
N THR A 50 2.59 -4.96 -22.36
CA THR A 50 1.60 -5.75 -23.07
C THR A 50 2.03 -6.09 -24.49
N PRO A 51 1.49 -7.18 -25.11
CA PRO A 51 1.76 -7.52 -26.50
C PRO A 51 1.29 -6.47 -27.51
N ALA A 52 0.50 -5.49 -27.07
CA ALA A 52 -0.04 -4.44 -27.92
C ALA A 52 0.24 -3.07 -27.27
N PRO A 53 1.47 -2.55 -27.39
CA PRO A 53 1.79 -1.22 -26.89
C PRO A 53 0.94 -0.17 -27.60
N ILE A 54 0.62 0.91 -26.91
CA ILE A 54 -0.18 2.00 -27.47
C ILE A 54 0.63 2.76 -28.50
N ASN A 55 0.06 2.88 -29.70
CA ASN A 55 0.60 3.75 -30.74
C ASN A 55 0.13 5.18 -30.49
N ALA A 56 1.07 6.10 -30.28
CA ALA A 56 0.79 7.50 -29.97
C ALA A 56 -0.04 8.21 -31.07
N ASP A 57 0.29 7.97 -32.34
CA ASP A 57 -0.41 8.62 -33.46
C ASP A 57 -1.86 8.16 -33.55
N LEU A 58 -2.11 6.87 -33.31
CA LEU A 58 -3.48 6.35 -33.27
C LEU A 58 -4.28 6.91 -32.08
N LEU A 59 -3.62 7.09 -30.94
CA LEU A 59 -4.25 7.73 -29.78
C LEU A 59 -4.63 9.19 -30.11
N TYR A 60 -3.73 9.96 -30.70
CA TYR A 60 -4.03 11.34 -31.09
C TYR A 60 -5.16 11.43 -32.12
N ARG A 61 -5.16 10.56 -33.12
CA ARG A 61 -6.21 10.51 -34.12
C ARG A 61 -7.57 10.18 -33.49
N GLY A 62 -7.60 9.20 -32.58
CA GLY A 62 -8.81 8.83 -31.84
C GLY A 62 -9.30 9.99 -30.95
N PHE A 63 -8.40 10.68 -30.28
CA PHE A 63 -8.73 11.83 -29.44
C PHE A 63 -9.34 12.99 -30.25
N VAL A 64 -8.75 13.33 -31.40
CA VAL A 64 -9.26 14.39 -32.29
C VAL A 64 -10.62 13.95 -32.87
N ALA A 65 -10.76 12.72 -33.31
CA ALA A 65 -12.03 12.19 -33.84
C ALA A 65 -13.16 12.26 -32.79
N ALA A 66 -12.84 11.89 -31.53
CA ALA A 66 -13.81 11.98 -30.43
C ALA A 66 -14.27 13.41 -30.16
N LEU A 67 -13.36 14.37 -30.15
CA LEU A 67 -13.70 15.81 -30.01
C LEU A 67 -14.53 16.33 -31.16
N ALA A 68 -14.23 15.89 -32.38
CA ALA A 68 -14.98 16.24 -33.58
C ALA A 68 -16.33 15.51 -33.71
N LYS A 69 -16.65 14.59 -32.77
CA LYS A 69 -17.79 13.66 -32.83
C LYS A 69 -17.80 12.83 -34.14
N ASP A 70 -16.62 12.54 -34.67
CA ASP A 70 -16.43 11.72 -35.85
C ASP A 70 -16.50 10.24 -35.48
N SER A 71 -17.58 9.59 -35.84
CA SER A 71 -17.82 8.16 -35.58
C SER A 71 -17.38 7.23 -36.73
N THR A 72 -16.73 7.77 -37.78
CA THR A 72 -16.30 6.97 -38.95
C THR A 72 -15.16 6.03 -38.63
N VAL A 73 -14.28 6.39 -37.66
CA VAL A 73 -13.18 5.53 -37.21
C VAL A 73 -13.69 4.44 -36.28
N LEU A 74 -14.43 4.82 -35.22
CA LEU A 74 -15.03 3.87 -34.27
C LEU A 74 -16.17 4.56 -33.52
N LYS A 75 -17.32 3.88 -33.40
CA LYS A 75 -18.43 4.38 -32.58
C LYS A 75 -18.00 4.37 -31.11
N GLN A 76 -18.30 5.46 -30.37
CA GLN A 76 -17.89 5.64 -28.96
C GLN A 76 -18.26 4.42 -28.09
N ALA A 77 -19.51 3.94 -28.17
CA ALA A 77 -19.95 2.80 -27.37
C ALA A 77 -19.14 1.51 -27.65
N VAL A 78 -18.72 1.31 -28.91
CA VAL A 78 -17.88 0.16 -29.28
C VAL A 78 -16.45 0.35 -28.75
N ALA A 79 -15.93 1.58 -28.81
CA ALA A 79 -14.60 1.89 -28.26
C ALA A 79 -14.54 1.63 -26.74
N GLU A 80 -15.56 2.09 -26.00
CA GLU A 80 -15.68 1.88 -24.56
C GLU A 80 -15.72 0.38 -24.21
N GLN A 81 -16.57 -0.40 -24.87
CA GLN A 81 -16.66 -1.85 -24.67
C GLN A 81 -15.35 -2.59 -24.98
N LEU A 82 -14.69 -2.24 -26.07
CA LEU A 82 -13.40 -2.84 -26.45
C LEU A 82 -12.31 -2.49 -25.42
N PHE A 83 -12.29 -1.26 -24.95
CA PHE A 83 -11.33 -0.81 -23.96
C PHE A 83 -11.53 -1.53 -22.61
N GLU A 84 -12.77 -1.58 -22.11
CA GLU A 84 -13.11 -2.31 -20.88
C GLU A 84 -12.75 -3.79 -20.99
N LYS A 85 -13.15 -4.44 -22.08
CA LYS A 85 -12.81 -5.84 -22.35
C LYS A 85 -11.30 -6.05 -22.32
N LYS A 86 -10.54 -5.15 -22.96
CA LYS A 86 -9.08 -5.27 -23.02
C LYS A 86 -8.43 -5.02 -21.66
N GLN A 87 -8.94 -4.09 -20.88
CA GLN A 87 -8.45 -3.87 -19.50
C GLN A 87 -8.67 -5.10 -18.63
N VAL A 88 -9.85 -5.71 -18.68
CA VAL A 88 -10.16 -6.94 -17.93
C VAL A 88 -9.22 -8.08 -18.36
N GLU A 89 -9.05 -8.28 -19.66
CA GLU A 89 -8.16 -9.32 -20.21
C GLU A 89 -6.70 -9.13 -19.72
N LEU A 90 -6.20 -7.90 -19.79
CA LEU A 90 -4.84 -7.58 -19.33
C LEU A 90 -4.67 -7.75 -17.83
N LYS A 91 -5.68 -7.36 -17.05
CA LYS A 91 -5.68 -7.54 -15.61
C LYS A 91 -5.60 -9.03 -15.26
N VAL A 92 -6.49 -9.84 -15.82
CA VAL A 92 -6.52 -11.30 -15.60
C VAL A 92 -5.18 -11.94 -15.98
N LYS A 93 -4.59 -11.52 -17.12
CA LYS A 93 -3.30 -12.03 -17.55
C LYS A 93 -2.18 -11.67 -16.58
N LYS A 94 -2.07 -10.40 -16.16
CA LYS A 94 -1.08 -9.94 -15.18
C LYS A 94 -1.22 -10.66 -13.82
N GLU A 95 -2.45 -10.88 -13.37
CA GLU A 95 -2.72 -11.62 -12.14
C GLU A 95 -2.29 -13.10 -12.25
N ALA A 96 -2.58 -13.74 -13.39
CA ALA A 96 -2.17 -15.12 -13.63
C ALA A 96 -0.64 -15.26 -13.70
N GLU A 97 0.04 -14.34 -14.37
CA GLU A 97 1.51 -14.31 -14.44
C GLU A 97 2.13 -14.06 -13.05
N ALA A 98 1.57 -13.14 -12.27
CA ALA A 98 2.01 -12.87 -10.91
C ALA A 98 1.86 -14.10 -10.01
N ARG A 99 0.71 -14.78 -10.05
CA ARG A 99 0.47 -16.03 -9.31
C ARG A 99 1.48 -17.11 -9.71
N ALA A 100 1.61 -17.39 -11.01
CA ALA A 100 2.52 -18.41 -11.49
C ALA A 100 3.97 -18.17 -11.04
N LYS A 101 4.42 -16.92 -11.10
CA LYS A 101 5.76 -16.52 -10.64
C LYS A 101 5.96 -16.74 -9.13
N ASN A 102 4.97 -16.35 -8.33
CA ASN A 102 5.03 -16.50 -6.87
C ASN A 102 4.94 -17.97 -6.45
N GLU A 103 4.08 -18.75 -7.09
CA GLU A 103 3.99 -20.20 -6.87
C GLU A 103 5.31 -20.92 -7.24
N ALA A 104 5.89 -20.57 -8.40
CA ALA A 104 7.18 -21.12 -8.82
C ALA A 104 8.28 -20.82 -7.78
N TYR A 105 8.30 -19.59 -7.24
CA TYR A 105 9.24 -19.23 -6.18
C TYR A 105 9.07 -20.08 -4.93
N LEU A 106 7.84 -20.30 -4.47
CA LEU A 106 7.55 -21.13 -3.29
C LEU A 106 7.98 -22.58 -3.52
N GLU A 107 7.71 -23.13 -4.71
CA GLU A 107 8.11 -24.48 -5.10
C GLU A 107 9.64 -24.65 -5.15
N GLU A 108 10.35 -23.63 -5.56
CA GLU A 108 11.80 -23.61 -5.62
C GLU A 108 12.41 -23.42 -4.23
N ASN A 109 11.85 -22.50 -3.44
CA ASN A 109 12.35 -22.20 -2.12
C ASN A 109 12.24 -23.39 -1.16
N LYS A 110 11.16 -24.17 -1.21
CA LYS A 110 11.00 -25.36 -0.35
C LYS A 110 12.07 -26.43 -0.56
N LYS A 111 12.77 -26.42 -1.72
CA LYS A 111 13.84 -27.36 -2.03
C LYS A 111 15.19 -26.94 -1.45
N LYS A 112 15.30 -25.70 -0.98
CA LYS A 112 16.56 -25.17 -0.42
C LYS A 112 16.87 -25.83 0.92
N ALA A 113 18.15 -26.07 1.18
CA ALA A 113 18.59 -26.67 2.44
C ALA A 113 18.15 -25.81 3.66
N GLY A 114 17.61 -26.50 4.66
CA GLY A 114 17.18 -25.87 5.91
C GLY A 114 15.82 -25.15 5.84
N VAL A 115 15.15 -25.16 4.70
CA VAL A 115 13.79 -24.61 4.58
C VAL A 115 12.77 -25.66 5.05
N VAL A 116 11.89 -25.22 5.92
CA VAL A 116 10.74 -25.97 6.42
C VAL A 116 9.46 -25.33 5.89
N THR A 117 8.54 -26.15 5.37
CA THR A 117 7.23 -25.70 4.91
C THR A 117 6.16 -26.18 5.88
N LEU A 118 5.34 -25.27 6.38
CA LEU A 118 4.22 -25.57 7.27
C LEU A 118 2.94 -25.95 6.48
N PRO A 119 1.96 -26.61 7.12
CA PRO A 119 0.69 -26.94 6.49
C PRO A 119 -0.09 -25.71 5.97
N SER A 120 0.15 -24.53 6.55
CA SER A 120 -0.42 -23.24 6.09
C SER A 120 0.15 -22.75 4.77
N GLY A 121 1.29 -23.31 4.33
CA GLY A 121 2.09 -22.86 3.20
C GLY A 121 3.22 -21.89 3.59
N LEU A 122 3.26 -21.42 4.84
CA LEU A 122 4.39 -20.63 5.34
C LEU A 122 5.68 -21.43 5.23
N GLN A 123 6.74 -20.83 4.70
CA GLN A 123 8.07 -21.42 4.67
C GLN A 123 9.00 -20.62 5.56
N TYR A 124 9.89 -21.29 6.27
CA TYR A 124 10.90 -20.60 7.06
C TYR A 124 12.23 -21.34 7.05
N ARG A 125 13.29 -20.57 7.28
CA ARG A 125 14.65 -21.07 7.49
C ARG A 125 15.25 -20.37 8.70
N ILE A 126 15.78 -21.14 9.64
CA ILE A 126 16.45 -20.62 10.83
C ILE A 126 17.86 -20.20 10.44
N ILE A 127 18.16 -18.89 10.49
CA ILE A 127 19.50 -18.32 10.28
C ILE A 127 20.28 -18.38 11.58
N LYS A 128 19.63 -17.95 12.68
CA LYS A 128 20.18 -18.00 14.04
C LYS A 128 19.11 -18.54 14.97
N LYS A 129 19.45 -19.54 15.76
CA LYS A 129 18.57 -20.10 16.78
C LYS A 129 18.71 -19.29 18.07
N GLY A 130 17.61 -18.77 18.59
CA GLY A 130 17.52 -18.21 19.93
C GLY A 130 17.17 -19.29 20.95
N ASP A 131 17.29 -18.93 22.21
CA ASP A 131 17.00 -19.78 23.39
C ASP A 131 16.02 -19.11 24.35
N GLY A 132 15.49 -17.94 23.99
CA GLY A 132 14.54 -17.21 24.82
C GLY A 132 13.12 -17.78 24.76
N VAL A 133 12.20 -17.09 25.42
CA VAL A 133 10.78 -17.47 25.47
C VAL A 133 10.09 -17.31 24.11
N LEU A 134 9.03 -18.07 23.89
CA LEU A 134 8.19 -17.93 22.69
C LEU A 134 7.11 -16.87 22.91
N PRO A 135 6.87 -15.98 21.93
CA PRO A 135 5.75 -15.07 21.98
C PRO A 135 4.39 -15.79 22.00
N LYS A 136 3.44 -15.20 22.70
CA LYS A 136 2.06 -15.68 22.82
C LYS A 136 1.08 -14.68 22.20
N ASP A 137 -0.16 -15.11 22.07
CA ASP A 137 -1.25 -14.22 21.64
C ASP A 137 -1.36 -13.01 22.58
N GLY A 138 -1.41 -11.82 22.00
CA GLY A 138 -1.51 -10.56 22.74
C GLY A 138 -0.18 -9.98 23.22
N ASP A 139 0.93 -10.70 23.10
CA ASP A 139 2.24 -10.15 23.42
C ASP A 139 2.62 -9.02 22.44
N ARG A 140 3.45 -8.11 22.93
CA ARG A 140 4.13 -7.11 22.11
C ARG A 140 5.57 -7.55 21.93
N VAL A 141 5.99 -7.64 20.68
CA VAL A 141 7.32 -8.13 20.31
C VAL A 141 8.16 -7.02 19.71
N GLN A 142 9.44 -7.04 20.02
CA GLN A 142 10.47 -6.15 19.46
C GLN A 142 11.18 -6.90 18.35
N VAL A 143 11.05 -6.42 17.11
CA VAL A 143 11.57 -7.10 15.93
C VAL A 143 12.34 -6.11 15.06
N SER A 144 13.56 -6.48 14.65
CA SER A 144 14.23 -5.84 13.54
C SER A 144 13.98 -6.69 12.28
N TYR A 145 13.61 -6.07 11.16
CA TYR A 145 13.23 -6.80 9.97
C TYR A 145 13.59 -6.10 8.67
N GLU A 146 13.66 -6.88 7.61
CA GLU A 146 13.65 -6.45 6.22
C GLU A 146 12.64 -7.27 5.44
N GLY A 147 11.73 -6.60 4.72
CA GLY A 147 10.72 -7.21 3.87
C GLY A 147 10.95 -6.90 2.39
N LYS A 148 10.95 -7.94 1.56
CA LYS A 148 11.14 -7.83 0.10
C LYS A 148 10.19 -8.73 -0.68
N THR A 149 9.92 -8.35 -1.92
CA THR A 149 9.20 -9.19 -2.89
C THR A 149 10.12 -10.27 -3.46
N VAL A 150 9.56 -11.23 -4.20
CA VAL A 150 10.33 -12.28 -4.91
C VAL A 150 11.31 -11.72 -5.92
N ASP A 151 11.09 -10.49 -6.40
CA ASP A 151 11.99 -9.76 -7.30
C ASP A 151 13.17 -9.10 -6.58
N GLY A 152 13.25 -9.24 -5.26
CA GLY A 152 14.28 -8.63 -4.43
C GLY A 152 14.04 -7.15 -4.10
N LYS A 153 12.91 -6.56 -4.53
CA LYS A 153 12.55 -5.18 -4.18
C LYS A 153 12.21 -5.11 -2.69
N VAL A 154 13.03 -4.37 -1.92
CA VAL A 154 12.76 -4.08 -0.51
C VAL A 154 11.63 -3.05 -0.42
N PHE A 155 10.49 -3.44 0.17
CA PHE A 155 9.34 -2.56 0.35
C PHE A 155 9.31 -1.93 1.73
N ASP A 156 9.87 -2.63 2.76
CA ASP A 156 9.91 -2.13 4.13
C ASP A 156 11.07 -2.72 4.91
N ALA A 157 11.61 -1.94 5.88
CA ALA A 157 12.68 -2.39 6.77
C ALA A 157 12.77 -1.49 8.01
N THR A 158 13.09 -2.04 9.16
CA THR A 158 13.35 -1.30 10.42
C THR A 158 14.41 -0.21 10.24
N SER A 159 15.43 -0.46 9.41
CA SER A 159 16.48 0.52 9.11
C SER A 159 15.96 1.81 8.47
N ARG A 160 14.80 1.79 7.82
CA ARG A 160 14.16 2.98 7.22
C ARG A 160 13.40 3.81 8.25
N HIS A 161 13.07 3.24 9.41
CA HIS A 161 12.34 3.91 10.48
C HIS A 161 13.26 4.67 11.43
N GLY A 162 14.58 4.50 11.32
CA GLY A 162 15.57 5.17 12.17
C GLY A 162 15.61 4.64 13.62
N VAL A 163 15.12 3.43 13.83
CA VAL A 163 15.07 2.73 15.12
C VAL A 163 15.86 1.44 15.06
N GLU A 164 16.24 0.90 16.21
CA GLU A 164 16.96 -0.37 16.30
C GLU A 164 16.00 -1.57 16.09
N PHE A 165 14.77 -1.44 16.57
CA PHE A 165 13.69 -2.40 16.39
C PHE A 165 12.34 -1.69 16.38
N ASP A 166 11.37 -2.30 15.75
CA ASP A 166 9.97 -1.91 15.79
C ASP A 166 9.24 -2.77 16.81
N THR A 167 8.16 -2.23 17.40
CA THR A 167 7.35 -2.96 18.36
C THR A 167 5.96 -3.23 17.78
N PHE A 168 5.58 -4.51 17.76
CA PHE A 168 4.32 -4.97 17.18
C PHE A 168 3.51 -5.79 18.18
N ASN A 169 2.18 -5.71 18.10
CA ASN A 169 1.31 -6.69 18.72
C ASN A 169 1.25 -7.95 17.82
N VAL A 170 1.52 -9.12 18.37
CA VAL A 170 1.55 -10.39 17.62
C VAL A 170 0.26 -10.64 16.83
N ASN A 171 -0.89 -10.26 17.38
CA ASN A 171 -2.19 -10.45 16.73
C ASN A 171 -2.56 -9.34 15.74
N GLY A 172 -1.79 -8.26 15.65
CA GLY A 172 -2.02 -7.12 14.76
C GLY A 172 -1.30 -7.20 13.41
N LEU A 173 -0.63 -8.32 13.13
CA LEU A 173 0.22 -8.51 11.97
C LEU A 173 -0.46 -9.38 10.89
N ILE A 174 0.17 -9.47 9.71
CA ILE A 174 -0.25 -10.45 8.69
C ILE A 174 -0.11 -11.86 9.25
N ARG A 175 -0.98 -12.77 8.79
CA ARG A 175 -1.10 -14.13 9.35
C ARG A 175 0.23 -14.89 9.36
N GLY A 176 1.02 -14.76 8.30
CA GLY A 176 2.34 -15.40 8.21
C GLY A 176 3.32 -14.92 9.30
N TRP A 177 3.32 -13.64 9.67
CA TRP A 177 4.12 -13.15 10.78
C TRP A 177 3.64 -13.67 12.13
N THR A 178 2.34 -13.61 12.37
CA THR A 178 1.74 -14.15 13.62
C THR A 178 2.09 -15.61 13.82
N GLU A 179 2.00 -16.42 12.76
CA GLU A 179 2.35 -17.84 12.79
C GLU A 179 3.85 -18.06 13.05
N ALA A 180 4.72 -17.35 12.34
CA ALA A 180 6.17 -17.46 12.52
C ALA A 180 6.63 -17.02 13.91
N LEU A 181 6.19 -15.85 14.39
CA LEU A 181 6.61 -15.30 15.67
C LEU A 181 6.25 -16.20 16.85
N LYS A 182 5.12 -16.88 16.83
CA LYS A 182 4.74 -17.84 17.87
C LYS A 182 5.65 -19.07 17.95
N MET A 183 6.43 -19.32 16.92
CA MET A 183 7.40 -20.43 16.86
C MET A 183 8.85 -19.96 17.04
N MET A 184 9.10 -18.63 16.98
CA MET A 184 10.42 -18.04 17.10
C MET A 184 10.80 -17.80 18.57
N PRO A 185 11.79 -18.49 19.14
CA PRO A 185 12.35 -18.10 20.44
C PRO A 185 13.00 -16.71 20.35
N VAL A 186 12.86 -15.91 21.37
CA VAL A 186 13.58 -14.62 21.47
C VAL A 186 15.08 -14.84 21.28
N GLY A 187 15.73 -13.94 20.56
CA GLY A 187 17.15 -14.03 20.14
C GLY A 187 17.34 -14.78 18.82
N SER A 188 16.26 -15.25 18.18
CA SER A 188 16.30 -15.90 16.87
C SER A 188 16.33 -14.91 15.72
N THR A 189 17.01 -15.30 14.63
CA THR A 189 16.89 -14.67 13.32
C THR A 189 16.40 -15.70 12.31
N TRP A 190 15.25 -15.44 11.68
CA TRP A 190 14.66 -16.33 10.69
C TRP A 190 14.46 -15.60 9.36
N GLU A 191 14.62 -16.34 8.27
CA GLU A 191 14.06 -15.96 6.97
C GLU A 191 12.73 -16.66 6.81
N ILE A 192 11.67 -15.90 6.58
CA ILE A 192 10.33 -16.44 6.34
C ILE A 192 9.86 -16.05 4.95
N VAL A 193 9.20 -16.97 4.27
CA VAL A 193 8.57 -16.76 2.97
C VAL A 193 7.09 -17.00 3.13
N ILE A 194 6.32 -15.95 2.91
CA ILE A 194 4.90 -15.89 3.21
C ILE A 194 4.12 -15.88 1.89
N PRO A 195 3.34 -16.92 1.59
CA PRO A 195 2.45 -16.94 0.44
C PRO A 195 1.36 -15.88 0.58
N GLU A 196 0.78 -15.46 -0.53
CA GLU A 196 -0.15 -14.34 -0.62
C GLU A 196 -1.35 -14.45 0.32
N ASN A 197 -1.89 -15.66 0.51
CA ASN A 197 -3.04 -15.95 1.36
C ASN A 197 -2.76 -15.74 2.86
N LEU A 198 -1.49 -15.72 3.28
CA LEU A 198 -1.04 -15.38 4.63
C LEU A 198 -0.51 -13.95 4.75
N ALA A 199 -0.56 -13.18 3.67
CA ALA A 199 -0.11 -11.79 3.57
C ALA A 199 -1.26 -10.86 3.14
N TYR A 200 -1.17 -10.24 1.97
CA TYR A 200 -2.13 -9.22 1.50
C TYR A 200 -3.08 -9.72 0.40
N GLY A 201 -2.95 -10.97 -0.03
CA GLY A 201 -3.84 -11.63 -0.99
C GLY A 201 -3.98 -10.92 -2.33
N GLU A 202 -5.19 -10.98 -2.88
CA GLU A 202 -5.54 -10.38 -4.17
C GLU A 202 -5.52 -8.85 -4.20
N ARG A 203 -5.47 -8.18 -3.03
CA ARG A 203 -5.48 -6.71 -2.96
C ARG A 203 -4.08 -6.12 -3.05
N GLY A 204 -3.05 -6.88 -2.61
CA GLY A 204 -1.73 -6.30 -2.40
C GLY A 204 -1.73 -5.24 -1.30
N ALA A 205 -0.66 -4.42 -1.22
CA ALA A 205 -0.58 -3.32 -0.26
C ALA A 205 0.25 -2.15 -0.81
N GLY A 206 -0.30 -0.94 -0.69
CA GLY A 206 0.36 0.27 -1.14
C GLY A 206 0.71 0.24 -2.64
N ARG A 207 1.88 0.80 -2.98
CA ARG A 207 2.42 0.80 -4.35
C ARG A 207 3.50 -0.26 -4.58
N ASP A 208 3.97 -0.86 -3.51
CA ASP A 208 5.16 -1.70 -3.52
C ASP A 208 4.85 -3.21 -3.46
N ILE A 209 3.67 -3.57 -3.00
CA ILE A 209 3.22 -4.96 -2.91
C ILE A 209 2.04 -5.17 -3.85
N ALA A 210 2.33 -5.77 -5.01
CA ALA A 210 1.32 -6.08 -6.01
C ALA A 210 0.34 -7.17 -5.51
N PRO A 211 -0.86 -7.30 -6.12
CA PRO A 211 -1.74 -8.44 -5.91
C PRO A 211 -1.01 -9.77 -6.03
N TYR A 212 -1.41 -10.73 -5.19
CA TYR A 212 -0.90 -12.13 -5.18
C TYR A 212 0.60 -12.27 -4.88
N SER A 213 1.22 -11.26 -4.25
CA SER A 213 2.65 -11.26 -3.95
C SER A 213 2.99 -12.21 -2.80
N THR A 214 3.95 -13.09 -3.02
CA THR A 214 4.69 -13.78 -1.98
C THR A 214 5.71 -12.82 -1.38
N LEU A 215 5.81 -12.77 -0.07
CA LEU A 215 6.69 -11.86 0.64
C LEU A 215 7.81 -12.64 1.35
N ILE A 216 8.99 -12.07 1.34
CA ILE A 216 10.17 -12.63 1.99
C ILE A 216 10.58 -11.65 3.08
N PHE A 217 10.70 -12.14 4.31
CA PHE A 217 11.20 -11.34 5.42
C PHE A 217 12.37 -12.00 6.10
N THR A 218 13.35 -11.21 6.45
CA THR A 218 14.33 -11.56 7.46
C THR A 218 13.87 -10.93 8.77
N LEU A 219 13.58 -11.75 9.78
CA LEU A 219 13.10 -11.34 11.10
C LEU A 219 14.16 -11.60 12.15
N ASP A 220 14.49 -10.61 12.96
CA ASP A 220 15.34 -10.76 14.16
C ASP A 220 14.50 -10.39 15.38
N LEU A 221 14.05 -11.39 16.13
CA LEU A 221 13.22 -11.24 17.31
C LEU A 221 14.10 -10.88 18.52
N LYS A 222 14.11 -9.60 18.86
CA LYS A 222 14.96 -9.02 19.94
C LYS A 222 14.39 -9.29 21.33
N GLY A 223 13.07 -9.21 21.49
CA GLY A 223 12.45 -9.32 22.79
C GLY A 223 10.93 -9.35 22.76
N ILE A 224 10.37 -9.57 23.93
CA ILE A 224 8.94 -9.38 24.20
C ILE A 224 8.84 -8.26 25.22
N GLU A 225 8.05 -7.23 24.96
CA GLU A 225 7.75 -6.20 25.96
C GLU A 225 7.02 -6.87 27.13
N ALA A 226 7.50 -6.62 28.35
CA ALA A 226 6.73 -6.97 29.53
C ALA A 226 5.33 -6.33 29.42
N PRO A 227 4.25 -7.05 29.76
CA PRO A 227 2.94 -6.43 29.84
C PRO A 227 3.08 -5.18 30.73
N ALA A 228 2.62 -4.02 30.24
CA ALA A 228 2.56 -2.84 31.10
C ALA A 228 1.80 -3.26 32.38
N GLU A 229 2.50 -3.30 33.49
CA GLU A 229 1.84 -3.51 34.79
C GLU A 229 0.73 -2.48 34.86
N LYS A 230 -0.51 -2.93 34.79
CA LYS A 230 -1.61 -2.11 35.23
C LYS A 230 -1.27 -1.75 36.66
N GLU A 231 -0.81 -0.52 36.90
CA GLU A 231 -0.66 0.00 38.24
C GLU A 231 -1.94 -0.36 38.99
N LYS A 232 -1.89 -1.39 39.81
CA LYS A 232 -2.85 -1.58 40.85
C LYS A 232 -2.67 -0.36 41.72
N LYS A 233 -3.55 0.63 41.56
CA LYS A 233 -3.73 1.65 42.59
C LYS A 233 -4.01 0.86 43.86
N VAL A 234 -2.97 0.72 44.65
CA VAL A 234 -3.09 0.33 46.07
C VAL A 234 -3.86 1.49 46.68
N VAL A 235 -5.16 1.35 46.79
CA VAL A 235 -5.99 2.24 47.62
C VAL A 235 -5.56 1.91 49.01
N ASP A 236 -4.73 2.78 49.58
CA ASP A 236 -4.28 2.74 50.96
C ASP A 236 -5.52 2.86 51.87
N ALA A 237 -5.93 1.71 52.39
CA ALA A 237 -7.09 1.58 53.30
C ALA A 237 -6.74 2.01 54.75
N ALA A 238 -6.15 3.19 54.89
CA ALA A 238 -5.82 3.74 56.19
C ALA A 238 -6.17 5.23 56.21
N LYS A 239 -7.48 5.57 56.30
CA LYS A 239 -8.01 6.76 56.97
C LYS A 239 -9.56 6.79 56.93
N LEU A 240 -10.15 5.84 57.64
CA LEU A 240 -11.50 6.02 58.14
C LEU A 240 -11.42 6.75 59.51
N VAL A 241 -11.69 8.06 59.51
CA VAL A 241 -12.02 8.82 60.72
C VAL A 241 -13.45 9.33 60.56
N PRO A 242 -14.36 9.04 61.47
CA PRO A 242 -15.78 9.44 61.36
C PRO A 242 -15.98 10.90 61.74
N ALA A 243 -16.50 11.70 60.83
CA ALA A 243 -16.92 13.07 61.13
C ALA A 243 -18.38 13.12 61.54
N LYS A 244 -18.57 13.70 62.70
CA LYS A 244 -19.78 14.00 63.48
C LYS A 244 -20.95 14.56 62.65
N LYS A 245 -22.16 14.14 63.11
CA LYS A 245 -23.47 14.74 62.84
C LYS A 245 -23.55 16.19 63.32
N ALA A 246 -24.23 17.03 62.59
CA ALA A 246 -25.39 17.91 62.98
C ALA A 246 -25.33 19.28 62.25
N PRO A 247 -26.38 20.08 62.16
CA PRO A 247 -27.81 19.77 62.19
C PRO A 247 -28.60 20.43 61.01
N THR A 248 -29.78 19.92 60.81
CA THR A 248 -30.92 20.47 60.06
C THR A 248 -31.24 21.94 60.33
N GLN A 249 -31.46 22.74 59.25
CA GLN A 249 -32.36 23.88 59.32
C GLN A 249 -33.30 23.90 58.09
N LYS A 250 -34.58 24.03 58.49
CA LYS A 250 -35.79 24.11 57.69
C LYS A 250 -36.01 25.50 57.07
N SER A 251 -36.79 25.47 55.99
CA SER A 251 -37.75 26.49 55.54
C SER A 251 -37.15 27.75 54.88
N LYS A 252 -37.70 28.27 53.80
CA LYS A 252 -39.09 28.63 53.51
C LYS A 252 -39.28 28.85 51.98
N LYS A 253 -40.36 28.33 51.53
CA LYS A 253 -41.25 28.70 50.47
C LYS A 253 -41.43 30.21 50.32
N THR A 254 -41.28 30.78 49.13
CA THR A 254 -42.15 31.86 48.66
C THR A 254 -42.31 31.85 47.16
N MET A 255 -43.54 31.78 46.75
CA MET A 255 -44.11 31.97 45.43
C MET A 255 -44.17 33.45 45.07
N LYS A 256 -44.24 33.75 43.78
CA LYS A 256 -44.85 34.87 43.01
C LYS A 256 -43.79 35.54 42.11
N LYS A 257 -43.98 35.77 40.83
CA LYS A 257 -45.20 35.93 40.00
C LYS A 257 -44.77 35.51 38.56
#